data_1e05f89598872a60112646d99b89ac57
#
_entry.id   1e05f89598872a60112646d99b89ac57
#
_cell.length_a   1.000
_cell.length_b   1.000
_cell.length_c   1.000
_cell.angle_alpha   90.00
_cell.angle_beta   90.00
_cell.angle_gamma   90.00
#
_symmetry.space_group_name_H-M   'P 1'
#
loop_
_entity.id
_entity.type
_entity.pdbx_description
1 polymer ?
#
loop_
_entity_poly.entity_id
_entity_poly.type
_entity_poly.pdbx_seq_one_letter_code
_entity_poly.pdbx_strand_id
1 'polypeptide(L)'
;MAQETAEVVAVEKHPGRARELEENASRLGATKVRVLCADALELPAGLGSFDRALVDAPCSGLGVLAARPDLRWRSEPLPELQLDLLRSAFAHVRPGGTVTYAVCTIHRAENEDVVDSLGVPVDDLGAEWPELRHPSRPEFLLTLPHVHRTAGFFIARLRP
;
A
#
# COMPACT_ATOMS: atom_id res chain seq x y z
N MET A 1 -12.65 -6.45 0.87
CA MET A 1 -11.97 -6.53 2.18
C MET A 1 -12.86 -6.14 3.35
N ALA A 2 -13.44 -4.94 3.39
CA ALA A 2 -14.23 -4.47 4.56
C ALA A 2 -15.51 -5.28 4.85
N GLN A 3 -16.04 -6.02 3.91
CA GLN A 3 -17.25 -6.84 4.10
C GLN A 3 -16.98 -8.17 4.84
N GLU A 4 -15.74 -8.65 4.83
CA GLU A 4 -15.36 -9.96 5.37
C GLU A 4 -14.54 -9.87 6.67
N THR A 5 -13.97 -8.71 6.96
CA THR A 5 -13.09 -8.51 8.13
C THR A 5 -13.84 -7.96 9.35
N ALA A 6 -13.21 -8.01 10.52
CA ALA A 6 -13.80 -7.52 11.75
C ALA A 6 -13.95 -5.99 11.73
N GLU A 7 -12.88 -5.25 11.63
CA GLU A 7 -12.88 -3.78 11.62
C GLU A 7 -11.77 -3.24 10.72
N VAL A 8 -12.03 -2.12 10.06
CA VAL A 8 -11.05 -1.41 9.22
C VAL A 8 -11.00 0.05 9.64
N VAL A 9 -9.80 0.56 9.90
CA VAL A 9 -9.55 1.99 10.02
C VAL A 9 -8.89 2.45 8.73
N ALA A 10 -9.57 3.31 7.99
CA ALA A 10 -9.06 3.91 6.77
C ALA A 10 -8.56 5.32 7.08
N VAL A 11 -7.27 5.55 6.84
CA VAL A 11 -6.63 6.85 7.11
C VAL A 11 -6.49 7.62 5.80
N GLU A 12 -6.98 8.85 5.78
CA GLU A 12 -6.84 9.76 4.64
C GLU A 12 -6.52 11.17 5.16
N LYS A 13 -5.44 11.75 4.63
CA LYS A 13 -4.95 13.07 5.04
C LYS A 13 -5.84 14.23 4.59
N HIS A 14 -6.45 14.12 3.41
CA HIS A 14 -7.23 15.21 2.81
C HIS A 14 -8.70 15.15 3.21
N PRO A 15 -9.26 16.20 3.88
CA PRO A 15 -10.63 16.16 4.38
C PRO A 15 -11.70 15.88 3.31
N GLY A 16 -11.50 16.39 2.08
CA GLY A 16 -12.42 16.13 0.96
C GLY A 16 -12.47 14.64 0.59
N ARG A 17 -11.30 14.00 0.45
CA ARG A 17 -11.22 12.56 0.14
C ARG A 17 -11.67 11.68 1.30
N ALA A 18 -11.41 12.10 2.54
CA ALA A 18 -11.92 11.40 3.72
C ALA A 18 -13.45 11.36 3.70
N ARG A 19 -14.12 12.48 3.39
CA ARG A 19 -15.58 12.54 3.24
C ARG A 19 -16.07 11.63 2.11
N GLU A 20 -15.45 11.67 0.93
CA GLU A 20 -15.79 10.78 -0.18
C GLU A 20 -15.66 9.31 0.20
N LEU A 21 -14.65 8.97 0.99
CA LEU A 21 -14.45 7.60 1.49
C LEU A 21 -15.56 7.18 2.47
N GLU A 22 -15.99 8.08 3.38
CA GLU A 22 -17.12 7.85 4.26
C GLU A 22 -18.43 7.63 3.49
N GLU A 23 -18.71 8.50 2.50
CA GLU A 23 -19.88 8.39 1.64
C GLU A 23 -19.88 7.07 0.85
N ASN A 24 -18.73 6.66 0.31
CA ASN A 24 -18.57 5.39 -0.39
C ASN A 24 -18.74 4.18 0.55
N ALA A 25 -18.16 4.22 1.75
CA ALA A 25 -18.32 3.17 2.75
C ALA A 25 -19.82 3.02 3.13
N SER A 26 -20.50 4.13 3.35
CA SER A 26 -21.95 4.14 3.64
C SER A 26 -22.78 3.59 2.48
N ARG A 27 -22.53 4.05 1.26
CA ARG A 27 -23.22 3.59 0.04
C ARG A 27 -23.06 2.09 -0.21
N LEU A 28 -21.90 1.53 0.14
CA LEU A 28 -21.60 0.10 -0.01
C LEU A 28 -22.03 -0.75 1.19
N GLY A 29 -22.63 -0.14 2.22
CA GLY A 29 -22.99 -0.84 3.45
C GLY A 29 -21.78 -1.38 4.24
N ALA A 30 -20.61 -0.78 4.07
CA ALA A 30 -19.38 -1.19 4.75
C ALA A 30 -19.33 -0.66 6.19
N THR A 31 -20.23 -1.14 7.04
CA THR A 31 -20.44 -0.65 8.43
C THR A 31 -19.25 -0.86 9.36
N LYS A 32 -18.26 -1.69 8.98
CA LYS A 32 -17.06 -1.97 9.74
C LYS A 32 -15.88 -1.08 9.36
N VAL A 33 -16.08 -0.12 8.46
CA VAL A 33 -15.06 0.86 8.06
C VAL A 33 -15.26 2.14 8.86
N ARG A 34 -14.24 2.53 9.59
CA ARG A 34 -14.12 3.84 10.25
C ARG A 34 -13.09 4.67 9.49
N VAL A 35 -13.48 5.82 8.99
CA VAL A 35 -12.55 6.76 8.35
C VAL A 35 -11.93 7.66 9.40
N LEU A 36 -10.63 7.87 9.31
CA LEU A 36 -9.86 8.80 10.13
C LEU A 36 -9.21 9.83 9.20
N CYS A 37 -9.65 11.07 9.30
CA CYS A 37 -9.00 12.18 8.61
C CYS A 37 -7.75 12.60 9.40
N ALA A 38 -6.58 12.05 9.04
CA ALA A 38 -5.31 12.30 9.72
C ALA A 38 -4.12 12.08 8.76
N ASP A 39 -2.97 12.66 9.09
CA ASP A 39 -1.71 12.32 8.43
C ASP A 39 -1.24 10.94 8.92
N ALA A 40 -0.98 10.02 7.99
CA ALA A 40 -0.49 8.69 8.32
C ALA A 40 0.94 8.69 8.92
N LEU A 41 1.68 9.78 8.79
CA LEU A 41 2.96 9.99 9.46
C LEU A 41 2.82 10.40 10.94
N GLU A 42 1.65 10.94 11.32
CA GLU A 42 1.37 11.49 12.65
C GLU A 42 0.08 10.89 13.22
N LEU A 43 0.00 9.57 13.24
CA LEU A 43 -1.19 8.87 13.75
C LEU A 43 -1.35 9.08 15.26
N PRO A 44 -2.59 9.22 15.77
CA PRO A 44 -2.84 9.38 17.20
C PRO A 44 -2.34 8.18 18.01
N ALA A 45 -1.63 8.45 19.12
CA ALA A 45 -1.10 7.41 20.01
C ALA A 45 -2.17 6.44 20.55
N GLY A 46 -3.45 6.89 20.61
CA GLY A 46 -4.59 6.08 21.05
C GLY A 46 -5.25 5.27 19.93
N LEU A 47 -4.69 5.25 18.72
CA LEU A 47 -5.30 4.54 17.59
C LEU A 47 -5.38 3.02 17.80
N GLY A 48 -4.49 2.47 18.61
CA GLY A 48 -4.42 1.05 18.93
C GLY A 48 -3.41 0.30 18.07
N SER A 49 -3.48 -1.02 18.18
CA SER A 49 -2.63 -1.96 17.44
C SER A 49 -3.48 -2.87 16.57
N PHE A 50 -3.02 -3.14 15.36
CA PHE A 50 -3.75 -3.86 14.33
C PHE A 50 -3.09 -5.21 13.99
N ASP A 51 -3.91 -6.16 13.54
CA ASP A 51 -3.40 -7.43 13.01
C ASP A 51 -2.71 -7.24 11.66
N ARG A 52 -3.21 -6.30 10.86
CA ARG A 52 -2.75 -6.04 9.50
C ARG A 52 -2.82 -4.57 9.16
N ALA A 53 -1.84 -4.10 8.40
CA ALA A 53 -1.89 -2.79 7.75
C ALA A 53 -1.71 -2.95 6.23
N LEU A 54 -2.35 -2.07 5.47
CA LEU A 54 -2.12 -1.87 4.04
C LEU A 54 -1.62 -0.44 3.84
N VAL A 55 -0.46 -0.31 3.24
CA VAL A 55 0.13 0.96 2.83
C VAL A 55 0.06 1.03 1.30
N ASP A 56 -1.00 1.66 0.79
CA ASP A 56 -1.12 2.06 -0.62
C ASP A 56 -0.50 3.47 -0.74
N ALA A 57 0.81 3.49 -0.94
CA ALA A 57 1.59 4.71 -0.79
C ALA A 57 1.53 5.61 -2.04
N PRO A 58 1.60 6.94 -1.88
CA PRO A 58 1.82 7.83 -3.00
C PRO A 58 3.14 7.49 -3.69
N CYS A 59 3.13 7.47 -5.02
CA CYS A 59 4.29 7.07 -5.82
C CYS A 59 4.31 7.81 -7.18
N SER A 60 5.36 7.59 -7.95
CA SER A 60 5.49 8.16 -9.30
C SER A 60 4.36 7.76 -10.26
N GLY A 61 3.67 6.64 -10.00
CA GLY A 61 2.56 6.18 -10.83
C GLY A 61 2.97 5.67 -12.22
N LEU A 62 4.23 5.29 -12.41
CA LEU A 62 4.73 4.82 -13.72
C LEU A 62 4.09 3.50 -14.18
N GLY A 63 3.40 2.79 -13.28
CA GLY A 63 2.62 1.60 -13.63
C GLY A 63 1.27 1.90 -14.26
N VAL A 64 0.75 3.14 -14.14
CA VAL A 64 -0.60 3.53 -14.61
C VAL A 64 -0.58 4.50 -15.79
N LEU A 65 0.52 4.59 -16.53
CA LEU A 65 0.69 5.52 -17.65
C LEU A 65 -0.36 5.36 -18.76
N ALA A 66 -0.96 4.18 -18.91
CA ALA A 66 -2.04 3.99 -19.88
C ALA A 66 -3.28 4.82 -19.55
N ALA A 67 -3.60 4.99 -18.25
CA ALA A 67 -4.70 5.81 -17.75
C ALA A 67 -4.27 7.24 -17.43
N ARG A 68 -3.02 7.45 -17.10
CA ARG A 68 -2.44 8.72 -16.66
C ARG A 68 -1.13 9.03 -17.40
N PRO A 69 -1.20 9.31 -18.72
CA PRO A 69 0.00 9.57 -19.53
C PRO A 69 0.74 10.86 -19.11
N ASP A 70 0.07 11.79 -18.44
CA ASP A 70 0.65 13.01 -17.87
C ASP A 70 1.75 12.73 -16.84
N LEU A 71 1.68 11.61 -16.12
CA LEU A 71 2.66 11.22 -15.11
C LEU A 71 4.06 11.00 -15.70
N ARG A 72 4.17 10.69 -16.97
CA ARG A 72 5.46 10.55 -17.66
C ARG A 72 6.35 11.81 -17.56
N TRP A 73 5.73 12.96 -17.41
CA TRP A 73 6.42 14.25 -17.42
C TRP A 73 6.37 15.00 -16.08
N ARG A 74 5.53 14.54 -15.15
CA ARG A 74 5.20 15.27 -13.93
C ARG A 74 5.45 14.49 -12.66
N SER A 75 5.70 13.19 -12.76
CA SER A 75 5.89 12.35 -11.58
C SER A 75 7.35 12.38 -11.13
N GLU A 76 7.50 12.38 -9.82
CA GLU A 76 8.79 12.21 -9.14
C GLU A 76 8.69 11.02 -8.19
N PRO A 77 9.74 10.20 -8.05
CA PRO A 77 9.81 9.14 -7.05
C PRO A 77 9.76 9.70 -5.63
N LEU A 78 9.10 8.99 -4.71
CA LEU A 78 8.89 9.41 -3.32
C LEU A 78 9.39 8.35 -2.30
N PRO A 79 10.58 7.76 -2.46
CA PRO A 79 11.02 6.62 -1.64
C PRO A 79 11.13 6.96 -0.14
N GLU A 80 11.56 8.17 0.21
CA GLU A 80 11.67 8.59 1.61
C GLU A 80 10.30 8.65 2.29
N LEU A 81 9.32 9.28 1.64
CA LEU A 81 7.95 9.34 2.14
C LEU A 81 7.34 7.94 2.29
N GLN A 82 7.57 7.06 1.31
CA GLN A 82 7.08 5.68 1.34
C GLN A 82 7.69 4.90 2.50
N LEU A 83 8.99 5.06 2.74
CA LEU A 83 9.68 4.44 3.87
C LEU A 83 9.12 4.92 5.21
N ASP A 84 8.86 6.22 5.36
CA ASP A 84 8.30 6.78 6.58
C ASP A 84 6.85 6.34 6.82
N LEU A 85 6.04 6.23 5.77
CA LEU A 85 4.68 5.64 5.85
C LEU A 85 4.72 4.18 6.30
N LEU A 86 5.66 3.40 5.77
CA LEU A 86 5.87 2.02 6.20
C LEU A 86 6.28 1.94 7.68
N ARG A 87 7.23 2.75 8.13
CA ARG A 87 7.65 2.82 9.54
C ARG A 87 6.48 3.17 10.45
N SER A 88 5.65 4.14 10.04
CA SER A 88 4.43 4.47 10.77
C SER A 88 3.46 3.30 10.87
N ALA A 89 3.21 2.60 9.75
CA ALA A 89 2.36 1.41 9.75
C ALA A 89 2.91 0.30 10.65
N PHE A 90 4.22 0.06 10.61
CA PHE A 90 4.89 -0.92 11.49
C PHE A 90 4.67 -0.64 12.97
N ALA A 91 4.72 0.63 13.38
CA ALA A 91 4.50 1.04 14.77
C ALA A 91 3.07 0.73 15.28
N HIS A 92 2.13 0.52 14.35
CA HIS A 92 0.72 0.24 14.66
C HIS A 92 0.30 -1.21 14.39
N VAL A 93 1.22 -2.07 13.97
CA VAL A 93 0.95 -3.51 13.78
C VAL A 93 1.55 -4.30 14.95
N ARG A 94 0.74 -5.19 15.53
CA ARG A 94 1.18 -6.03 16.66
C ARG A 94 2.23 -7.06 16.23
N PRO A 95 3.07 -7.55 17.15
CA PRO A 95 3.97 -8.67 16.87
C PRO A 95 3.21 -9.86 16.27
N GLY A 96 3.75 -10.44 15.20
CA GLY A 96 3.11 -11.52 14.44
C GLY A 96 2.02 -11.06 13.46
N GLY A 97 1.76 -9.77 13.38
CA GLY A 97 0.92 -9.18 12.34
C GLY A 97 1.64 -9.03 10.98
N THR A 98 1.03 -8.33 10.03
CA THR A 98 1.61 -8.10 8.71
C THR A 98 1.36 -6.69 8.21
N VAL A 99 2.33 -6.15 7.47
CA VAL A 99 2.19 -4.91 6.71
C VAL A 99 2.29 -5.25 5.22
N THR A 100 1.25 -4.95 4.45
CA THR A 100 1.29 -5.05 2.99
C THR A 100 1.62 -3.68 2.41
N TYR A 101 2.69 -3.62 1.65
CA TYR A 101 3.08 -2.44 0.87
C TYR A 101 2.63 -2.61 -0.56
N ALA A 102 1.96 -1.61 -1.12
CA ALA A 102 1.50 -1.61 -2.50
C ALA A 102 1.72 -0.24 -3.14
N VAL A 103 2.25 -0.21 -4.36
CA VAL A 103 2.46 1.01 -5.14
C VAL A 103 2.19 0.77 -6.62
N CYS A 104 1.55 1.75 -7.28
CA CYS A 104 1.23 1.68 -8.71
C CYS A 104 2.40 2.17 -9.60
N THR A 105 3.60 1.71 -9.29
CA THR A 105 4.83 2.02 -10.04
C THR A 105 5.64 0.77 -10.33
N ILE A 106 6.49 0.86 -11.35
CA ILE A 106 7.48 -0.17 -11.71
C ILE A 106 8.91 0.31 -11.44
N HIS A 107 9.04 1.42 -10.70
CA HIS A 107 10.32 2.05 -10.42
C HIS A 107 10.97 1.39 -9.21
N ARG A 108 12.13 0.77 -9.40
CA ARG A 108 12.85 0.03 -8.37
C ARG A 108 13.08 0.83 -7.08
N ALA A 109 13.46 2.11 -7.21
CA ALA A 109 13.70 2.97 -6.04
C ALA A 109 12.46 3.18 -5.14
N GLU A 110 11.25 2.95 -5.68
CA GLU A 110 9.99 3.03 -4.95
C GLU A 110 9.44 1.63 -4.57
N ASN A 111 10.06 0.58 -5.08
CA ASN A 111 9.65 -0.81 -4.90
C ASN A 111 10.62 -1.53 -3.97
N GLU A 112 11.53 -2.31 -4.55
CA GLU A 112 12.46 -3.17 -3.82
C GLU A 112 13.38 -2.38 -2.89
N ASP A 113 13.89 -1.23 -3.32
CA ASP A 113 14.85 -0.46 -2.54
C ASP A 113 14.21 0.14 -1.26
N VAL A 114 12.90 0.50 -1.30
CA VAL A 114 12.16 0.93 -0.12
C VAL A 114 11.99 -0.23 0.87
N VAL A 115 11.62 -1.41 0.38
CA VAL A 115 11.45 -2.61 1.23
C VAL A 115 12.79 -3.04 1.84
N ASP A 116 13.84 -3.08 1.04
CA ASP A 116 15.19 -3.45 1.48
C ASP A 116 15.73 -2.49 2.56
N SER A 117 15.37 -1.20 2.49
CA SER A 117 15.75 -0.19 3.48
C SER A 117 15.16 -0.40 4.87
N LEU A 118 14.10 -1.21 5.00
CA LEU A 118 13.52 -1.59 6.29
C LEU A 118 14.29 -2.72 6.98
N GLY A 119 14.92 -3.61 6.22
CA GLY A 119 15.67 -4.74 6.76
C GLY A 119 14.82 -5.74 7.55
N VAL A 120 13.56 -5.90 7.21
CA VAL A 120 12.60 -6.78 7.90
C VAL A 120 12.30 -8.04 7.10
N PRO A 121 11.83 -9.14 7.74
CA PRO A 121 11.40 -10.32 7.04
C PRO A 121 10.27 -10.05 6.05
N VAL A 122 10.30 -10.74 4.92
CA VAL A 122 9.32 -10.66 3.82
C VAL A 122 8.70 -12.03 3.61
N ASP A 123 7.38 -12.07 3.41
CA ASP A 123 6.69 -13.31 3.03
C ASP A 123 6.87 -13.59 1.54
N ASP A 124 6.97 -14.85 1.17
CA ASP A 124 7.08 -15.27 -0.24
C ASP A 124 5.70 -15.22 -0.93
N LEU A 125 5.31 -14.02 -1.37
CA LEU A 125 4.08 -13.84 -2.13
C LEU A 125 4.13 -14.51 -3.51
N GLY A 126 5.31 -14.60 -4.12
CA GLY A 126 5.45 -15.24 -5.41
C GLY A 126 5.22 -16.75 -5.39
N ALA A 127 5.36 -17.40 -4.24
CA ALA A 127 4.93 -18.78 -4.06
C ALA A 127 3.39 -18.90 -3.97
N GLU A 128 2.71 -17.89 -3.41
CA GLU A 128 1.24 -17.83 -3.31
C GLU A 128 0.60 -17.44 -4.67
N TRP A 129 1.27 -16.59 -5.47
CA TRP A 129 0.76 -16.03 -6.73
C TRP A 129 1.83 -16.12 -7.83
N PRO A 130 2.16 -17.32 -8.32
CA PRO A 130 3.26 -17.54 -9.25
C PRO A 130 3.15 -16.75 -10.57
N GLU A 131 1.92 -16.48 -11.02
CA GLU A 131 1.64 -15.74 -12.25
C GLU A 131 1.95 -14.24 -12.15
N LEU A 132 2.04 -13.70 -10.93
CA LEU A 132 2.35 -12.29 -10.65
C LEU A 132 3.74 -12.11 -10.04
N ARG A 133 4.50 -13.20 -9.93
CA ARG A 133 5.84 -13.21 -9.32
C ARG A 133 6.76 -12.19 -9.96
N HIS A 134 7.46 -11.45 -9.11
CA HIS A 134 8.48 -10.52 -9.57
C HIS A 134 9.64 -11.26 -10.28
N PRO A 135 10.10 -10.80 -11.46
CA PRO A 135 11.05 -11.54 -12.30
C PRO A 135 12.40 -11.83 -11.65
N SER A 136 12.90 -10.92 -10.81
CA SER A 136 14.24 -11.02 -10.17
C SER A 136 14.19 -11.16 -8.64
N ARG A 137 13.04 -10.92 -8.02
CA ARG A 137 12.82 -10.96 -6.57
C ARG A 137 11.55 -11.78 -6.29
N PRO A 138 11.64 -13.12 -6.34
CA PRO A 138 10.47 -14.00 -6.36
C PRO A 138 9.56 -13.89 -5.13
N GLU A 139 10.05 -13.36 -4.03
CA GLU A 139 9.27 -13.07 -2.82
C GLU A 139 8.26 -11.93 -2.98
N PHE A 140 8.41 -11.09 -4.01
CA PHE A 140 7.49 -9.98 -4.30
C PHE A 140 6.54 -10.31 -5.45
N LEU A 141 5.50 -9.49 -5.59
CA LEU A 141 4.66 -9.48 -6.80
C LEU A 141 4.93 -8.21 -7.61
N LEU A 142 4.94 -8.36 -8.92
CA LEU A 142 5.05 -7.25 -9.87
C LEU A 142 4.14 -7.50 -11.06
N THR A 143 3.08 -6.71 -11.20
CA THR A 143 2.32 -6.68 -12.45
C THR A 143 2.97 -5.74 -13.45
N LEU A 144 3.01 -6.16 -14.72
CA LEU A 144 3.58 -5.39 -15.82
C LEU A 144 2.52 -5.24 -16.92
N PRO A 145 2.20 -4.02 -17.41
CA PRO A 145 1.12 -3.81 -18.36
C PRO A 145 1.21 -4.65 -19.63
N HIS A 146 2.42 -4.83 -20.15
CA HIS A 146 2.64 -5.59 -21.40
C HIS A 146 2.58 -7.12 -21.21
N VAL A 147 2.73 -7.61 -19.97
CA VAL A 147 2.66 -9.05 -19.64
C VAL A 147 1.25 -9.41 -19.14
N HIS A 148 0.76 -8.68 -18.17
CA HIS A 148 -0.44 -9.04 -17.40
C HIS A 148 -1.71 -8.32 -17.89
N ARG A 149 -1.59 -7.41 -18.87
CA ARG A 149 -2.70 -6.59 -19.43
C ARG A 149 -3.50 -5.82 -18.37
N THR A 150 -2.81 -5.40 -17.31
CA THR A 150 -3.34 -4.59 -16.22
C THR A 150 -2.36 -3.47 -15.86
N ALA A 151 -2.72 -2.60 -14.95
CA ALA A 151 -1.79 -1.60 -14.42
C ALA A 151 -0.53 -2.26 -13.81
N GLY A 152 0.59 -1.55 -13.86
CA GLY A 152 1.81 -1.96 -13.15
C GLY A 152 1.67 -1.71 -11.67
N PHE A 153 1.86 -2.75 -10.86
CA PHE A 153 1.83 -2.69 -9.40
C PHE A 153 2.96 -3.52 -8.82
N PHE A 154 3.60 -2.99 -7.81
CA PHE A 154 4.49 -3.74 -6.94
C PHE A 154 3.78 -4.01 -5.61
N ILE A 155 3.93 -5.23 -5.07
CA ILE A 155 3.35 -5.62 -3.78
C ILE A 155 4.37 -6.45 -2.99
N ALA A 156 4.55 -6.08 -1.72
CA ALA A 156 5.34 -6.82 -0.73
C ALA A 156 4.53 -7.01 0.55
N ARG A 157 4.69 -8.15 1.23
CA ARG A 157 4.11 -8.40 2.55
C ARG A 157 5.22 -8.59 3.57
N LEU A 158 5.24 -7.73 4.56
CA LEU A 158 6.31 -7.54 5.52
C LEU A 158 5.88 -7.97 6.91
N ARG A 159 6.84 -8.44 7.73
CA ARG A 159 6.62 -8.86 9.11
C ARG A 159 7.33 -7.92 10.08
N PRO A 160 6.60 -7.22 10.99
CA PRO A 160 7.19 -6.48 12.08
C PRO A 160 7.89 -7.39 13.10
#